data_760b076f31c7d57a51d273da32b24641
#
_entry.id   760b076f31c7d57a51d273da32b24641
#
_cell.length_a   1.000
_cell.length_b   1.000
_cell.length_c   1.000
_cell.angle_alpha   90.00
_cell.angle_beta   90.00
_cell.angle_gamma   90.00
#
_symmetry.space_group_name_H-M   'P 1'
#
loop_
_entity.id
_entity.type
_entity.pdbx_description
1 polymer ?
#
loop_
_entity_poly.entity_id
_entity_poly.type
_entity_poly.pdbx_seq_one_letter_code
_entity_poly.pdbx_strand_id
1 'polypeptide(L)'
;MFITQQVGSDNDRELVKMVLPEAEKPFPHYNLREQKAGFVDAGFEILLADEAFTPICFYDVGAFVWFARIIEWEFPGFSVDGCFDRLLELQKTIERDGKITGTTHCYLIVARKDR
;
A
#
# COMPACT_ATOMS: atom_id res chain seq x y z
N MET A 1 9.00 -22.83 12.68
CA MET A 1 7.83 -21.93 12.42
C MET A 1 8.32 -20.64 11.79
N PHE A 2 7.60 -20.17 10.80
CA PHE A 2 7.93 -18.94 10.10
C PHE A 2 6.72 -18.01 10.14
N ILE A 3 6.95 -16.75 10.50
CA ILE A 3 5.91 -15.74 10.61
C ILE A 3 6.33 -14.53 9.78
N THR A 4 5.47 -14.11 8.85
CA THR A 4 5.74 -12.91 8.06
C THR A 4 4.50 -12.04 7.98
N GLN A 5 4.70 -10.74 8.12
CA GLN A 5 3.69 -9.73 7.87
C GLN A 5 4.26 -8.76 6.85
N GLN A 6 3.55 -8.56 5.76
CA GLN A 6 4.03 -7.75 4.65
C GLN A 6 2.97 -6.75 4.19
N VAL A 7 3.45 -5.66 3.61
CA VAL A 7 2.61 -4.70 2.91
C VAL A 7 2.20 -5.33 1.58
N GLY A 8 0.91 -5.27 1.28
CA GLY A 8 0.37 -5.89 0.08
C GLY A 8 0.39 -5.00 -1.15
N SER A 9 0.14 -5.61 -2.29
CA SER A 9 0.21 -4.95 -3.61
C SER A 9 -0.78 -3.80 -3.77
N ASP A 10 -1.90 -3.84 -3.06
CA ASP A 10 -2.96 -2.83 -3.19
C ASP A 10 -2.85 -1.71 -2.16
N ASN A 11 -1.75 -1.69 -1.39
CA ASN A 11 -1.54 -0.68 -0.36
C ASN A 11 -1.46 0.72 -0.98
N ASP A 12 -2.28 1.63 -0.48
CA ASP A 12 -2.29 3.05 -0.86
C ASP A 12 -2.55 3.33 -2.35
N ARG A 13 -3.13 2.39 -3.10
CA ARG A 13 -3.31 2.58 -4.54
C ARG A 13 -4.17 3.78 -4.92
N GLU A 14 -5.23 4.04 -4.16
CA GLU A 14 -6.07 5.21 -4.43
C GLU A 14 -5.28 6.50 -4.25
N LEU A 15 -4.45 6.56 -3.20
CA LEU A 15 -3.63 7.73 -2.91
C LEU A 15 -2.57 7.96 -4.00
N VAL A 16 -1.93 6.87 -4.44
CA VAL A 16 -0.93 6.95 -5.50
C VAL A 16 -1.56 7.51 -6.78
N LYS A 17 -2.74 7.00 -7.13
CA LYS A 17 -3.43 7.44 -8.36
C LYS A 17 -3.88 8.89 -8.32
N MET A 18 -4.08 9.44 -7.13
CA MET A 18 -4.45 10.86 -6.98
C MET A 18 -3.34 11.79 -7.47
N VAL A 19 -2.09 11.39 -7.34
CA VAL A 19 -0.93 12.23 -7.71
C VAL A 19 -0.10 11.66 -8.85
N LEU A 20 -0.12 10.34 -9.05
CA LEU A 20 0.63 9.63 -10.09
C LEU A 20 -0.29 8.62 -10.77
N PRO A 21 -1.25 9.09 -11.59
CA PRO A 21 -2.28 8.19 -12.16
C PRO A 21 -1.72 7.09 -13.06
N GLU A 22 -0.51 7.28 -13.60
CA GLU A 22 0.12 6.31 -14.49
C GLU A 22 1.01 5.32 -13.75
N ALA A 23 1.21 5.48 -12.43
CA ALA A 23 2.11 4.61 -11.67
C ALA A 23 1.55 3.20 -11.54
N GLU A 24 2.40 2.21 -11.79
CA GLU A 24 2.04 0.81 -11.66
C GLU A 24 2.36 0.30 -10.25
N LYS A 25 1.75 -0.83 -9.89
CA LYS A 25 2.03 -1.46 -8.60
C LYS A 25 3.49 -1.91 -8.56
N PRO A 26 4.26 -1.51 -7.53
CA PRO A 26 5.68 -1.91 -7.45
C PRO A 26 5.87 -3.40 -7.22
N PHE A 27 4.96 -4.03 -6.49
CA PHE A 27 5.04 -5.44 -6.13
C PHE A 27 3.69 -6.11 -6.36
N PRO A 28 3.30 -6.33 -7.64
CA PRO A 28 1.94 -6.79 -7.97
C PRO A 28 1.60 -8.19 -7.45
N HIS A 29 2.62 -8.99 -7.08
CA HIS A 29 2.41 -10.35 -6.57
C HIS A 29 2.38 -10.44 -5.04
N TYR A 30 2.51 -9.29 -4.36
CA TYR A 30 2.49 -9.26 -2.89
C TYR A 30 1.05 -9.23 -2.38
N ASN A 31 0.38 -10.36 -2.49
CA ASN A 31 -0.96 -10.55 -1.96
C ASN A 31 -1.02 -11.91 -1.27
N LEU A 32 -2.02 -12.09 -0.42
CA LEU A 32 -2.13 -13.30 0.39
C LEU A 32 -2.21 -14.55 -0.47
N ARG A 33 -3.02 -14.53 -1.52
CA ARG A 33 -3.25 -15.68 -2.37
C ARG A 33 -1.97 -16.20 -3.03
N GLU A 34 -1.20 -15.30 -3.66
CA GLU A 34 0.02 -15.70 -4.38
C GLU A 34 1.16 -16.06 -3.43
N GLN A 35 1.32 -15.32 -2.33
CA GLN A 35 2.36 -15.61 -1.36
C GLN A 35 2.09 -16.90 -0.62
N LYS A 36 0.84 -17.16 -0.28
CA LYS A 36 0.43 -18.42 0.34
C LYS A 36 0.74 -19.61 -0.57
N ALA A 37 0.43 -19.48 -1.86
CA ALA A 37 0.74 -20.52 -2.85
C ALA A 37 2.25 -20.78 -2.92
N GLY A 38 3.06 -19.73 -2.86
CA GLY A 38 4.52 -19.85 -2.86
C GLY A 38 5.04 -20.63 -1.65
N PHE A 39 4.47 -20.39 -0.47
CA PHE A 39 4.85 -21.14 0.73
C PHE A 39 4.47 -22.62 0.61
N VAL A 40 3.28 -22.91 0.11
CA VAL A 40 2.85 -24.29 -0.10
C VAL A 40 3.77 -25.00 -1.10
N ASP A 41 4.09 -24.35 -2.20
CA ASP A 41 4.98 -24.91 -3.22
C ASP A 41 6.38 -25.17 -2.68
N ALA A 42 6.82 -24.39 -1.70
CA ALA A 42 8.11 -24.55 -1.06
C ALA A 42 8.11 -25.61 0.06
N GLY A 43 6.98 -26.27 0.29
CA GLY A 43 6.87 -27.35 1.26
C GLY A 43 6.43 -26.92 2.66
N PHE A 44 5.88 -25.71 2.80
CA PHE A 44 5.37 -25.24 4.09
C PHE A 44 3.92 -25.60 4.28
N GLU A 45 3.57 -25.89 5.52
CA GLU A 45 2.18 -26.03 5.96
C GLU A 45 1.71 -24.66 6.47
N ILE A 46 0.60 -24.17 5.96
CA ILE A 46 0.04 -22.87 6.38
C ILE A 46 -0.78 -23.08 7.66
N LEU A 47 -0.35 -22.45 8.75
CA LEU A 47 -1.04 -22.54 10.03
C LEU A 47 -2.05 -21.40 10.22
N LEU A 48 -1.73 -20.23 9.68
CA LEU A 48 -2.60 -19.06 9.74
C LEU A 48 -2.31 -18.19 8.53
N ALA A 49 -3.34 -17.70 7.90
CA ALA A 49 -3.21 -16.76 6.78
C ALA A 49 -4.34 -15.74 6.88
N ASP A 50 -3.99 -14.47 6.88
CA ASP A 50 -4.97 -13.39 7.00
C ASP A 50 -4.53 -12.19 6.19
N GLU A 51 -5.51 -11.40 5.78
CA GLU A 51 -5.27 -10.23 4.94
C GLU A 51 -6.18 -9.11 5.43
N ALA A 52 -5.63 -7.88 5.53
CA ALA A 52 -6.37 -6.75 6.06
C ALA A 52 -6.28 -5.55 5.13
N PHE A 53 -7.40 -4.86 4.99
CA PHE A 53 -7.53 -3.60 4.26
C PHE A 53 -8.13 -2.61 5.24
N THR A 54 -7.36 -1.60 5.65
CA THR A 54 -7.81 -0.62 6.63
C THR A 54 -7.68 0.79 6.08
N PRO A 55 -8.55 1.72 6.54
CA PRO A 55 -8.48 3.10 6.04
C PRO A 55 -7.26 3.84 6.59
N ILE A 56 -6.73 4.74 5.77
CA ILE A 56 -5.71 5.71 6.18
C ILE A 56 -6.19 7.09 5.74
N CYS A 57 -6.08 8.08 6.62
CA CYS A 57 -6.58 9.42 6.35
C CYS A 57 -5.49 10.45 6.52
N PHE A 58 -5.55 11.51 5.69
CA PHE A 58 -4.69 12.67 5.82
C PHE A 58 -5.57 13.91 5.93
N TYR A 59 -5.28 14.75 6.90
CA TYR A 59 -6.07 15.95 7.20
C TYR A 59 -5.44 17.23 6.65
N ASP A 60 -4.22 17.13 6.09
CA ASP A 60 -3.57 18.22 5.38
C ASP A 60 -2.65 17.69 4.31
N VAL A 61 -2.38 18.51 3.30
CA VAL A 61 -1.54 18.11 2.15
C VAL A 61 -0.08 17.94 2.56
N GLY A 62 0.39 18.72 3.53
CA GLY A 62 1.77 18.59 4.00
C GLY A 62 2.08 17.21 4.56
N ALA A 63 1.16 16.66 5.34
CA ALA A 63 1.31 15.30 5.89
C ALA A 63 1.35 14.26 4.76
N PHE A 64 0.50 14.43 3.74
CA PHE A 64 0.49 13.53 2.59
C PHE A 64 1.80 13.61 1.80
N VAL A 65 2.31 14.82 1.56
CA VAL A 65 3.59 15.02 0.85
C VAL A 65 4.73 14.34 1.59
N TRP A 66 4.78 14.50 2.91
CA TRP A 66 5.79 13.85 3.73
C TRP A 66 5.73 12.34 3.59
N PHE A 67 4.53 11.78 3.66
CA PHE A 67 4.29 10.35 3.51
C PHE A 67 4.76 9.85 2.13
N ALA A 68 4.35 10.53 1.06
CA ALA A 68 4.70 10.14 -0.31
C ALA A 68 6.20 10.18 -0.57
N ARG A 69 6.91 11.12 0.06
CA ARG A 69 8.36 11.25 -0.12
C ARG A 69 9.14 10.18 0.60
N ILE A 70 8.60 9.61 1.69
CA ILE A 70 9.26 8.56 2.45
C ILE A 70 9.14 7.22 1.74
N ILE A 71 7.97 6.90 1.19
CA ILE A 71 7.74 5.60 0.56
C ILE A 71 7.88 5.70 -0.97
N GLU A 72 9.10 5.96 -1.41
CA GLU A 72 9.41 6.18 -2.83
C GLU A 72 8.96 5.05 -3.74
N TRP A 73 9.01 3.81 -3.25
CA TRP A 73 8.64 2.65 -4.08
C TRP A 73 7.14 2.62 -4.41
N GLU A 74 6.30 3.24 -3.59
CA GLU A 74 4.86 3.34 -3.87
C GLU A 74 4.53 4.58 -4.69
N PHE A 75 5.33 5.64 -4.54
CA PHE A 75 5.13 6.92 -5.23
C PHE A 75 6.35 7.22 -6.12
N PRO A 76 6.60 6.38 -7.15
CA PRO A 76 7.81 6.53 -7.97
C PRO A 76 7.82 7.85 -8.73
N GLY A 77 8.92 8.58 -8.58
CA GLY A 77 9.07 9.88 -9.26
C GLY A 77 8.27 11.02 -8.67
N PHE A 78 7.69 10.84 -7.48
CA PHE A 78 6.91 11.89 -6.85
C PHE A 78 7.77 13.11 -6.54
N SER A 79 7.26 14.30 -6.90
CA SER A 79 7.84 15.56 -6.47
C SER A 79 6.72 16.59 -6.33
N VAL A 80 6.92 17.57 -5.46
CA VAL A 80 5.93 18.63 -5.28
C VAL A 80 5.73 19.39 -6.59
N ASP A 81 6.83 19.71 -7.28
CA ASP A 81 6.74 20.45 -8.53
C ASP A 81 6.04 19.66 -9.63
N GLY A 82 6.40 18.40 -9.77
CA GLY A 82 5.82 17.52 -10.81
C GLY A 82 4.36 17.19 -10.59
N CYS A 83 3.93 17.16 -9.32
CA CYS A 83 2.56 16.78 -8.96
C CYS A 83 1.76 17.97 -8.44
N PHE A 84 2.22 19.18 -8.67
CA PHE A 84 1.64 20.37 -8.06
C PHE A 84 0.14 20.52 -8.31
N ASP A 85 -0.30 20.35 -9.55
CA ASP A 85 -1.72 20.49 -9.90
C ASP A 85 -2.57 19.44 -9.17
N ARG A 86 -2.06 18.23 -9.05
CA ARG A 86 -2.74 17.16 -8.33
C ARG A 86 -2.81 17.46 -6.84
N LEU A 87 -1.74 18.04 -6.28
CA LEU A 87 -1.72 18.43 -4.87
C LEU A 87 -2.72 19.54 -4.59
N LEU A 88 -2.91 20.47 -5.53
CA LEU A 88 -3.95 21.50 -5.41
C LEU A 88 -5.34 20.87 -5.38
N GLU A 89 -5.58 19.84 -6.18
CA GLU A 89 -6.86 19.13 -6.15
C GLU A 89 -7.07 18.41 -4.81
N LEU A 90 -6.01 17.84 -4.22
CA LEU A 90 -6.10 17.24 -2.89
C LEU A 90 -6.43 18.28 -1.84
N GLN A 91 -5.84 19.49 -1.94
CA GLN A 91 -6.15 20.58 -1.02
C GLN A 91 -7.63 20.97 -1.10
N LYS A 92 -8.17 21.03 -2.30
CA LYS A 92 -9.60 21.33 -2.49
C LYS A 92 -10.48 20.24 -1.87
N THR A 93 -10.07 18.97 -2.01
CA THR A 93 -10.79 17.85 -1.43
C THR A 93 -10.79 17.94 0.10
N ILE A 94 -9.64 18.27 0.69
CA ILE A 94 -9.54 18.43 2.14
C ILE A 94 -10.40 19.59 2.62
N GLU A 95 -10.42 20.72 1.90
CA GLU A 95 -11.25 21.87 2.26
C GLU A 95 -12.74 21.53 2.19
N ARG A 96 -13.15 20.70 1.22
CA ARG A 96 -14.54 20.28 1.06
C ARG A 96 -14.95 19.18 2.03
N ASP A 97 -14.12 18.15 2.16
CA ASP A 97 -14.47 16.92 2.89
C ASP A 97 -13.79 16.76 4.24
N GLY A 98 -12.81 17.62 4.55
CA GLY A 98 -12.08 17.60 5.81
C GLY A 98 -10.88 16.66 5.81
N LYS A 99 -10.74 15.80 4.81
CA LYS A 99 -9.66 14.81 4.75
C LYS A 99 -9.61 14.16 3.37
N ILE A 100 -8.49 13.48 3.10
CA ILE A 100 -8.40 12.50 2.01
C ILE A 100 -8.21 11.12 2.64
N THR A 101 -8.79 10.11 2.02
CA THR A 101 -8.78 8.75 2.55
C THR A 101 -8.25 7.78 1.51
N GLY A 102 -7.40 6.87 1.95
CA GLY A 102 -6.95 5.74 1.14
C GLY A 102 -7.17 4.44 1.90
N THR A 103 -6.65 3.35 1.38
CA THR A 103 -6.79 2.04 1.98
C THR A 103 -5.42 1.38 2.07
N THR A 104 -5.06 0.92 3.25
CA THR A 104 -3.84 0.13 3.43
C THR A 104 -4.12 -1.33 3.11
N HIS A 105 -3.08 -2.06 2.76
CA HIS A 105 -3.18 -3.49 2.47
C HIS A 105 -2.00 -4.19 3.12
N CYS A 106 -2.27 -5.19 3.94
CA CYS A 106 -1.22 -6.04 4.50
C CYS A 106 -1.72 -7.47 4.61
N TYR A 107 -0.78 -8.41 4.68
CA TYR A 107 -1.11 -9.82 4.87
C TYR A 107 -0.16 -10.46 5.87
N LEU A 108 -0.67 -11.49 6.55
CA LEU A 108 0.06 -12.24 7.56
C LEU A 108 0.01 -13.72 7.20
N ILE A 109 1.16 -14.36 7.23
CA ILE A 109 1.26 -15.81 7.03
C ILE A 109 2.07 -16.40 8.18
N VAL A 110 1.52 -17.42 8.82
CA VAL A 110 2.22 -18.25 9.78
C VAL A 110 2.32 -19.64 9.17
N ALA A 111 3.52 -20.13 9.02
CA ALA A 111 3.77 -21.38 8.31
C ALA A 111 4.80 -22.23 9.06
N ARG A 112 4.73 -23.52 8.83
CA ARG A 112 5.66 -24.47 9.40
C ARG A 112 6.21 -25.36 8.29
N LYS A 113 7.52 -25.53 8.28
CA LYS A 113 8.15 -26.40 7.29
C LYS A 113 8.08 -27.85 7.79
N ASP A 114 7.47 -28.69 6.97
CA ASP A 114 7.48 -30.13 7.19
C ASP A 114 8.77 -30.71 6.61
N ARG A 115 9.33 -31.65 7.29
CA ARG A 115 10.64 -32.23 6.93
C ARG A 115 10.54 -33.32 5.94
#